data_514a2982ddbe3cf0863d6f369b72d749
#
_entry.id   514a2982ddbe3cf0863d6f369b72d749
#
_cell.length_a   1.000
_cell.length_b   1.000
_cell.length_c   1.000
_cell.angle_alpha   90.00
_cell.angle_beta   90.00
_cell.angle_gamma   90.00
#
_symmetry.space_group_name_H-M   'P 1'
#
loop_
_entity.id
_entity.type
_entity.pdbx_description
1 polymer ?
#
loop_
_entity_poly.entity_id
_entity_poly.type
_entity_poly.pdbx_seq_one_letter_code
_entity_poly.pdbx_strand_id
1 'polypeptide(L)'
;MEQQCQLAEVSRAGFYRSLQQTAPKQADLLLRARLQELALAHHRLCGYRLLTLWLGREGHVVNHKRVLRLMREDNLLSLRRRKYVFTTDSAHALPIYTNLARRVKLTKINQLWVADITFIRLRDEFVYLAVVLDAYSRRVIGWNLGRTLEAELAIGALQMALSGRDWKAEELIHHSDRGVQYASSNYTRLLEQNEIQISMSRRGNPYDNARAERFMRTLKEEEIYGADYRGLEDARSRIGEFLEEVYNRRRLHSALGYLTPEEFEQAG
;
A
#
# COMPACT_ATOMS: atom_id res chain seq x y z
N MET A 1 17.08 -3.41 -48.69
CA MET A 1 17.30 -4.26 -47.48
C MET A 1 18.70 -4.05 -46.88
N GLU A 2 19.79 -4.17 -47.61
CA GLU A 2 21.15 -4.00 -47.08
C GLU A 2 21.39 -2.59 -46.53
N GLN A 3 21.04 -1.56 -47.26
CA GLN A 3 21.07 -0.16 -46.81
C GLN A 3 20.16 0.10 -45.58
N GLN A 4 19.01 -0.54 -45.51
CA GLN A 4 18.09 -0.40 -44.34
C GLN A 4 18.65 -1.08 -43.07
N CYS A 5 19.33 -2.22 -43.24
CA CYS A 5 20.01 -2.88 -42.11
C CYS A 5 21.24 -2.06 -41.63
N GLN A 6 21.97 -1.41 -42.55
CA GLN A 6 23.07 -0.52 -42.21
C GLN A 6 22.59 0.73 -41.47
N LEU A 7 21.50 1.37 -41.95
CA LEU A 7 20.89 2.54 -41.30
C LEU A 7 20.33 2.23 -39.90
N ALA A 8 19.84 1.02 -39.71
CA ALA A 8 19.30 0.55 -38.40
C ALA A 8 20.36 -0.09 -37.48
N GLU A 9 21.63 -0.10 -37.90
CA GLU A 9 22.75 -0.72 -37.16
C GLU A 9 22.51 -2.19 -36.78
N VAL A 10 21.78 -2.94 -37.61
CA VAL A 10 21.48 -4.35 -37.38
C VAL A 10 22.09 -5.24 -38.45
N SER A 11 22.54 -6.43 -38.06
CA SER A 11 23.01 -7.39 -39.05
C SER A 11 21.86 -7.95 -39.90
N ARG A 12 22.07 -8.25 -41.18
CA ARG A 12 21.07 -8.90 -42.05
C ARG A 12 20.54 -10.19 -41.41
N ALA A 13 21.42 -11.01 -40.83
CA ALA A 13 21.05 -12.24 -40.15
C ALA A 13 20.17 -11.97 -38.91
N GLY A 14 20.44 -10.89 -38.16
CA GLY A 14 19.63 -10.44 -37.03
C GLY A 14 18.23 -10.00 -37.46
N PHE A 15 18.16 -9.22 -38.58
CA PHE A 15 16.89 -8.78 -39.14
C PHE A 15 16.01 -9.98 -39.59
N TYR A 16 16.55 -10.89 -40.41
CA TYR A 16 15.76 -12.07 -40.82
C TYR A 16 15.40 -13.01 -39.67
N ARG A 17 16.26 -13.09 -38.64
CA ARG A 17 15.95 -13.87 -37.44
C ARG A 17 14.81 -13.25 -36.63
N SER A 18 14.72 -11.90 -36.61
CA SER A 18 13.60 -11.20 -35.94
C SER A 18 12.27 -11.38 -36.66
N LEU A 19 12.29 -11.61 -37.97
CA LEU A 19 11.10 -11.89 -38.79
C LEU A 19 10.60 -13.36 -38.65
N GLN A 20 11.45 -14.27 -38.21
CA GLN A 20 11.03 -15.64 -37.94
C GLN A 20 10.15 -15.65 -36.70
N GLN A 21 8.83 -15.70 -36.89
CA GLN A 21 7.87 -15.94 -35.83
C GLN A 21 8.08 -17.39 -35.29
N THR A 22 8.82 -17.49 -34.21
CA THR A 22 8.93 -18.77 -33.49
C THR A 22 7.61 -19.00 -32.78
N ALA A 23 6.88 -20.08 -33.11
CA ALA A 23 5.66 -20.43 -32.40
C ALA A 23 5.90 -20.49 -30.88
N PRO A 24 5.04 -19.91 -30.05
CA PRO A 24 5.23 -19.92 -28.60
C PRO A 24 5.27 -21.36 -28.11
N LYS A 25 6.24 -21.68 -27.26
CA LYS A 25 6.32 -23.01 -26.63
C LYS A 25 5.04 -23.27 -25.81
N GLN A 26 4.46 -24.45 -25.91
CA GLN A 26 3.22 -24.77 -25.21
C GLN A 26 3.32 -24.53 -23.70
N ALA A 27 4.48 -24.76 -23.08
CA ALA A 27 4.75 -24.41 -21.67
C ALA A 27 4.75 -22.90 -21.41
N ASP A 28 4.99 -22.03 -22.41
CA ASP A 28 4.85 -20.60 -22.29
C ASP A 28 3.38 -20.15 -22.43
N LEU A 29 2.54 -20.87 -23.17
CA LEU A 29 1.13 -20.52 -23.35
C LEU A 29 0.35 -20.61 -22.02
N LEU A 30 0.47 -21.70 -21.28
CA LEU A 30 -0.16 -21.85 -19.97
C LEU A 30 0.34 -20.80 -18.98
N LEU A 31 1.66 -20.57 -18.98
CA LEU A 31 2.24 -19.57 -18.10
C LEU A 31 1.79 -18.14 -18.47
N ARG A 32 1.65 -17.81 -19.76
CA ARG A 32 1.12 -16.52 -20.23
C ARG A 32 -0.32 -16.31 -19.79
N ALA A 33 -1.18 -17.33 -19.96
CA ALA A 33 -2.58 -17.26 -19.51
C ALA A 33 -2.64 -16.95 -18.00
N ARG A 34 -1.86 -17.68 -17.18
CA ARG A 34 -1.86 -17.46 -15.73
C ARG A 34 -1.26 -16.10 -15.33
N LEU A 35 -0.20 -15.66 -16.00
CA LEU A 35 0.37 -14.31 -15.79
C LEU A 35 -0.63 -13.21 -16.13
N GLN A 36 -1.41 -13.39 -17.20
CA GLN A 36 -2.44 -12.44 -17.61
C GLN A 36 -3.57 -12.36 -16.57
N GLU A 37 -4.06 -13.50 -16.08
CA GLU A 37 -5.05 -13.56 -15.00
C GLU A 37 -4.56 -12.87 -13.73
N LEU A 38 -3.35 -13.18 -13.27
CA LEU A 38 -2.75 -12.55 -12.09
C LEU A 38 -2.52 -11.05 -12.30
N ALA A 39 -2.04 -10.64 -13.48
CA ALA A 39 -1.84 -9.21 -13.77
C ALA A 39 -3.17 -8.44 -13.77
N LEU A 40 -4.24 -9.02 -14.31
CA LEU A 40 -5.58 -8.41 -14.31
C LEU A 40 -6.18 -8.38 -12.91
N ALA A 41 -6.11 -9.49 -12.15
CA ALA A 41 -6.59 -9.56 -10.77
C ALA A 41 -5.95 -8.51 -9.86
N HIS A 42 -4.71 -8.12 -10.16
CA HIS A 42 -3.98 -7.07 -9.46
C HIS A 42 -3.93 -5.74 -10.24
N HIS A 43 -4.90 -5.46 -11.12
CA HIS A 43 -5.04 -4.23 -11.90
C HIS A 43 -3.74 -3.79 -12.62
N ARG A 44 -2.87 -4.73 -13.01
CA ARG A 44 -1.55 -4.49 -13.62
C ARG A 44 -0.59 -3.63 -12.77
N LEU A 45 -0.73 -3.65 -11.46
CA LEU A 45 0.11 -2.88 -10.53
C LEU A 45 1.27 -3.71 -9.97
N CYS A 46 1.17 -5.03 -10.07
CA CYS A 46 2.23 -5.95 -9.63
C CYS A 46 3.38 -6.03 -10.64
N GLY A 47 4.60 -5.81 -10.16
CA GLY A 47 5.81 -6.04 -10.95
C GLY A 47 6.17 -7.53 -11.06
N TYR A 48 7.04 -7.86 -12.01
CA TYR A 48 7.44 -9.24 -12.32
C TYR A 48 7.90 -10.06 -11.10
N ARG A 49 8.54 -9.43 -10.10
CA ARG A 49 8.99 -10.14 -8.88
C ARG A 49 7.83 -10.67 -8.06
N LEU A 50 6.80 -9.85 -7.85
CA LEU A 50 5.59 -10.25 -7.14
C LEU A 50 4.82 -11.32 -7.91
N LEU A 51 4.67 -11.18 -9.23
CA LEU A 51 4.02 -12.19 -10.06
C LEU A 51 4.79 -13.53 -10.06
N THR A 52 6.12 -13.49 -10.04
CA THR A 52 6.94 -14.72 -9.90
C THR A 52 6.67 -15.44 -8.58
N LEU A 53 6.50 -14.69 -7.49
CA LEU A 53 6.20 -15.27 -6.18
C LEU A 53 4.79 -15.85 -6.10
N TRP A 54 3.80 -15.16 -6.68
CA TRP A 54 2.45 -15.69 -6.80
C TRP A 54 2.42 -17.00 -7.57
N LEU A 55 3.08 -17.05 -8.73
CA LEU A 55 3.25 -18.29 -9.50
C LEU A 55 3.92 -19.41 -8.67
N GLY A 56 4.93 -19.05 -7.87
CA GLY A 56 5.60 -20.00 -6.98
C GLY A 56 4.67 -20.57 -5.90
N ARG A 57 3.79 -19.76 -5.32
CA ARG A 57 2.75 -20.20 -4.36
C ARG A 57 1.71 -21.14 -4.99
N GLU A 58 1.48 -21.02 -6.29
CA GLU A 58 0.62 -21.89 -7.08
C GLU A 58 1.34 -23.14 -7.60
N GLY A 59 2.60 -23.36 -7.20
CA GLY A 59 3.41 -24.52 -7.61
C GLY A 59 4.18 -24.34 -8.92
N HIS A 60 4.14 -23.16 -9.56
CA HIS A 60 4.87 -22.87 -10.78
C HIS A 60 6.29 -22.38 -10.49
N VAL A 61 7.28 -23.26 -10.53
CA VAL A 61 8.69 -22.90 -10.38
C VAL A 61 9.21 -22.26 -11.67
N VAL A 62 9.25 -20.92 -11.70
CA VAL A 62 9.64 -20.15 -12.90
C VAL A 62 10.70 -19.10 -12.54
N ASN A 63 11.71 -18.98 -13.40
CA ASN A 63 12.72 -17.93 -13.25
C ASN A 63 12.10 -16.55 -13.51
N HIS A 64 12.35 -15.60 -12.62
CA HIS A 64 11.84 -14.23 -12.71
C HIS A 64 12.23 -13.51 -14.02
N LYS A 65 13.37 -13.86 -14.65
CA LYS A 65 13.78 -13.31 -15.95
C LYS A 65 12.82 -13.79 -17.07
N ARG A 66 12.35 -15.07 -17.00
CA ARG A 66 11.36 -15.59 -17.93
C ARG A 66 10.01 -14.89 -17.73
N VAL A 67 9.57 -14.69 -16.50
CA VAL A 67 8.36 -13.92 -16.20
C VAL A 67 8.44 -12.50 -16.76
N LEU A 68 9.55 -11.80 -16.52
CA LEU A 68 9.75 -10.43 -17.05
C LEU A 68 9.71 -10.40 -18.58
N ARG A 69 10.31 -11.38 -19.26
CA ARG A 69 10.28 -11.49 -20.73
C ARG A 69 8.84 -11.65 -21.23
N LEU A 70 8.09 -12.59 -20.67
CA LEU A 70 6.70 -12.83 -21.06
C LEU A 70 5.81 -11.61 -20.81
N MET A 71 5.98 -10.96 -19.65
CA MET A 71 5.25 -9.71 -19.35
C MET A 71 5.55 -8.58 -20.36
N ARG A 72 6.78 -8.50 -20.88
CA ARG A 72 7.12 -7.51 -21.92
C ARG A 72 6.47 -7.87 -23.25
N GLU A 73 6.56 -9.12 -23.66
CA GLU A 73 5.99 -9.62 -24.91
C GLU A 73 4.47 -9.45 -24.95
N ASP A 74 3.78 -9.64 -23.81
CA ASP A 74 2.33 -9.56 -23.70
C ASP A 74 1.84 -8.17 -23.21
N ASN A 75 2.73 -7.17 -23.14
CA ASN A 75 2.41 -5.83 -22.67
C ASN A 75 1.75 -5.80 -21.27
N LEU A 76 2.22 -6.67 -20.36
CA LEU A 76 1.69 -6.80 -18.99
C LEU A 76 2.56 -6.09 -17.95
N LEU A 77 3.50 -5.24 -18.35
CA LEU A 77 4.34 -4.49 -17.41
C LEU A 77 3.47 -3.60 -16.50
N SER A 78 3.91 -3.47 -15.25
CA SER A 78 3.21 -2.65 -14.25
C SER A 78 3.08 -1.19 -14.69
N LEU A 79 1.88 -0.65 -14.53
CA LEU A 79 1.58 0.74 -14.87
C LEU A 79 2.05 1.65 -13.73
N ARG A 80 2.87 2.67 -14.06
CA ARG A 80 3.24 3.73 -13.13
C ARG A 80 2.31 4.91 -13.29
N ARG A 81 1.58 5.29 -12.23
CA ARG A 81 0.73 6.48 -12.22
C ARG A 81 1.47 7.69 -11.63
N ARG A 82 1.11 8.92 -12.07
CA ARG A 82 1.79 10.18 -11.67
C ARG A 82 1.49 10.55 -10.22
N LYS A 83 2.47 11.22 -9.56
CA LYS A 83 2.39 11.73 -8.17
C LYS A 83 1.39 12.88 -8.06
N TYR A 84 0.71 12.96 -6.91
CA TYR A 84 -0.15 14.06 -6.50
C TYR A 84 0.51 14.89 -5.38
N VAL A 85 0.08 16.15 -5.21
CA VAL A 85 0.65 17.13 -4.26
C VAL A 85 0.00 16.99 -2.89
N PHE A 86 0.78 17.22 -1.83
CA PHE A 86 0.41 17.07 -0.43
C PHE A 86 -0.01 18.43 0.16
N THR A 87 -1.05 18.47 1.00
CA THR A 87 -1.45 19.66 1.77
C THR A 87 -1.94 19.26 3.15
N THR A 88 -1.05 19.34 4.17
CA THR A 88 -1.44 19.24 5.58
C THR A 88 -1.13 20.58 6.24
N ASP A 89 -2.12 21.22 6.88
CA ASP A 89 -1.89 22.39 7.72
C ASP A 89 -1.45 21.92 9.12
N SER A 90 -0.19 22.18 9.46
CA SER A 90 0.42 21.85 10.75
C SER A 90 0.67 23.07 11.64
N ALA A 91 0.07 24.22 11.32
CA ALA A 91 0.23 25.48 12.07
C ALA A 91 -0.94 25.69 13.03
N HIS A 92 -0.97 25.00 14.17
CA HIS A 92 -1.98 25.18 15.20
C HIS A 92 -1.35 25.36 16.59
N ALA A 93 -2.12 25.94 17.56
CA ALA A 93 -1.70 26.18 18.94
C ALA A 93 -1.98 24.99 19.89
N LEU A 94 -2.39 23.81 19.39
CA LEU A 94 -2.69 22.63 20.19
C LEU A 94 -1.41 21.97 20.73
N PRO A 95 -1.50 21.15 21.83
CA PRO A 95 -0.36 20.47 22.42
C PRO A 95 0.42 19.63 21.40
N ILE A 96 1.74 19.70 21.48
CA ILE A 96 2.66 18.95 20.62
C ILE A 96 3.41 17.93 21.47
N TYR A 97 3.34 16.67 21.08
CA TYR A 97 3.98 15.58 21.78
C TYR A 97 5.34 15.23 21.18
N THR A 98 6.25 14.75 22.04
CA THR A 98 7.62 14.38 21.63
C THR A 98 7.58 13.18 20.67
N ASN A 99 8.46 13.16 19.66
CA ASN A 99 8.62 12.03 18.77
C ASN A 99 9.30 10.85 19.48
N LEU A 100 8.52 9.90 19.97
CA LEU A 100 8.98 8.67 20.61
C LEU A 100 9.29 7.58 19.57
N ALA A 101 8.61 7.58 18.43
CA ALA A 101 8.69 6.53 17.40
C ALA A 101 10.09 6.36 16.80
N ARG A 102 10.91 7.43 16.76
CA ARG A 102 12.26 7.41 16.19
C ARG A 102 13.22 6.44 16.89
N ARG A 103 13.02 6.20 18.18
CA ARG A 103 13.92 5.37 19.01
C ARG A 103 13.44 3.93 19.16
N VAL A 104 12.26 3.60 18.68
CA VAL A 104 11.67 2.28 18.84
C VAL A 104 12.29 1.29 17.86
N LYS A 105 12.90 0.26 18.39
CA LYS A 105 13.28 -0.94 17.63
C LYS A 105 12.11 -1.91 17.68
N LEU A 106 11.38 -2.04 16.58
CA LEU A 106 10.23 -2.92 16.49
C LEU A 106 10.66 -4.39 16.53
N THR A 107 10.09 -5.15 17.45
CA THR A 107 10.36 -6.58 17.65
C THR A 107 9.09 -7.42 17.72
N LYS A 108 7.93 -6.80 17.99
CA LYS A 108 6.61 -7.46 18.10
C LYS A 108 5.50 -6.53 17.62
N ILE A 109 4.32 -7.07 17.41
CA ILE A 109 3.11 -6.30 17.14
C ILE A 109 2.73 -5.44 18.36
N ASN A 110 1.92 -4.41 18.16
CA ASN A 110 1.40 -3.52 19.21
C ASN A 110 2.47 -2.75 20.00
N GLN A 111 3.66 -2.52 19.44
CA GLN A 111 4.66 -1.61 20.00
C GLN A 111 4.52 -0.18 19.46
N LEU A 112 4.17 -0.05 18.19
CA LEU A 112 4.02 1.23 17.53
C LEU A 112 2.87 1.15 16.54
N TRP A 113 1.84 1.93 16.77
CA TRP A 113 0.82 2.20 15.78
C TRP A 113 1.09 3.53 15.09
N VAL A 114 0.95 3.57 13.78
CA VAL A 114 1.13 4.79 12.99
C VAL A 114 -0.19 5.16 12.33
N ALA A 115 -0.55 6.43 12.43
CA ALA A 115 -1.78 6.94 11.86
C ALA A 115 -1.52 8.04 10.84
N ASP A 116 -2.39 8.12 9.85
CA ASP A 116 -2.37 9.16 8.82
C ASP A 116 -3.75 9.35 8.21
N ILE A 117 -4.00 10.52 7.65
CA ILE A 117 -5.25 10.84 6.94
C ILE A 117 -4.92 11.21 5.50
N THR A 118 -5.74 10.70 4.59
CA THR A 118 -5.66 11.10 3.18
C THR A 118 -7.03 11.53 2.67
N PHE A 119 -7.04 12.41 1.67
CA PHE A 119 -8.25 12.76 0.93
C PHE A 119 -8.39 11.88 -0.30
N ILE A 120 -9.63 11.58 -0.65
CA ILE A 120 -10.03 10.78 -1.80
C ILE A 120 -11.04 11.59 -2.60
N ARG A 121 -10.79 11.73 -3.89
CA ARG A 121 -11.73 12.40 -4.79
C ARG A 121 -12.76 11.39 -5.28
N LEU A 122 -14.02 11.64 -4.98
CA LEU A 122 -15.15 11.03 -5.64
C LEU A 122 -15.53 11.87 -6.87
N ARG A 123 -16.59 11.48 -7.57
CA ARG A 123 -17.03 12.20 -8.77
C ARG A 123 -17.34 13.67 -8.49
N ASP A 124 -18.11 13.95 -7.43
CA ASP A 124 -18.66 15.27 -7.14
C ASP A 124 -18.17 15.86 -5.79
N GLU A 125 -17.51 15.07 -4.95
CA GLU A 125 -17.06 15.51 -3.62
C GLU A 125 -15.69 14.96 -3.27
N PHE A 126 -15.07 15.51 -2.22
CA PHE A 126 -13.92 14.94 -1.54
C PHE A 126 -14.36 14.25 -0.26
N VAL A 127 -13.76 13.11 0.03
CA VAL A 127 -13.91 12.40 1.30
C VAL A 127 -12.54 12.15 1.91
N TYR A 128 -12.51 11.88 3.19
CA TYR A 128 -11.28 11.70 3.96
C TYR A 128 -11.24 10.31 4.55
N LEU A 129 -10.09 9.67 4.46
CA LEU A 129 -9.83 8.36 5.03
C LEU A 129 -8.76 8.49 6.11
N ALA A 130 -9.11 8.20 7.35
CA ALA A 130 -8.16 7.99 8.44
C ALA A 130 -7.82 6.49 8.54
N VAL A 131 -6.53 6.19 8.76
CA VAL A 131 -6.04 4.82 8.88
C VAL A 131 -5.08 4.70 10.05
N VAL A 132 -5.15 3.60 10.76
CA VAL A 132 -4.18 3.18 11.79
C VAL A 132 -3.53 1.88 11.35
N LEU A 133 -2.22 1.83 11.38
CA LEU A 133 -1.39 0.67 11.00
C LEU A 133 -0.55 0.22 12.17
N ASP A 134 -0.41 -1.08 12.35
CA ASP A 134 0.68 -1.63 13.14
C ASP A 134 2.00 -1.48 12.36
N ALA A 135 2.98 -0.82 12.95
CA ALA A 135 4.24 -0.50 12.27
C ALA A 135 5.15 -1.72 12.10
N TYR A 136 4.98 -2.77 12.90
CA TYR A 136 5.75 -4.02 12.83
C TYR A 136 5.23 -4.93 11.73
N SER A 137 3.94 -5.29 11.79
CA SER A 137 3.30 -6.17 10.82
C SER A 137 2.84 -5.47 9.53
N ARG A 138 2.78 -4.13 9.55
CA ARG A 138 2.20 -3.29 8.48
C ARG A 138 0.70 -3.51 8.25
N ARG A 139 0.04 -4.25 9.14
CA ARG A 139 -1.39 -4.51 9.06
C ARG A 139 -2.18 -3.22 9.28
N VAL A 140 -3.17 -2.97 8.45
CA VAL A 140 -4.22 -1.98 8.73
C VAL A 140 -5.09 -2.54 9.83
N ILE A 141 -5.11 -1.87 10.98
CA ILE A 141 -5.81 -2.33 12.19
C ILE A 141 -7.04 -1.49 12.51
N GLY A 142 -7.15 -0.31 11.89
CA GLY A 142 -8.32 0.53 12.01
C GLY A 142 -8.38 1.52 10.87
N TRP A 143 -9.58 1.84 10.43
CA TRP A 143 -9.84 2.84 9.41
C TRP A 143 -11.22 3.46 9.54
N ASN A 144 -11.40 4.67 9.03
CA ASN A 144 -12.68 5.32 8.94
C ASN A 144 -12.72 6.27 7.75
N LEU A 145 -13.84 6.29 7.03
CA LEU A 145 -14.07 7.14 5.86
C LEU A 145 -15.20 8.13 6.15
N GLY A 146 -14.99 9.40 5.92
CA GLY A 146 -15.96 10.45 6.20
C GLY A 146 -15.89 11.62 5.24
N ARG A 147 -16.94 12.47 5.24
CA ARG A 147 -17.02 13.68 4.43
C ARG A 147 -16.30 14.87 5.05
N THR A 148 -16.07 14.84 6.35
CA THR A 148 -15.44 15.95 7.08
C THR A 148 -14.06 15.53 7.61
N LEU A 149 -13.16 16.50 7.70
CA LEU A 149 -11.82 16.33 8.25
C LEU A 149 -11.79 16.73 9.72
N GLU A 150 -12.74 16.22 10.51
CA GLU A 150 -12.87 16.49 11.94
C GLU A 150 -12.16 15.40 12.77
N ALA A 151 -12.04 15.63 14.07
CA ALA A 151 -11.40 14.68 15.00
C ALA A 151 -12.11 13.33 15.04
N GLU A 152 -13.43 13.32 14.87
CA GLU A 152 -14.29 12.14 14.84
C GLU A 152 -13.87 11.14 13.75
N LEU A 153 -13.31 11.61 12.65
CA LEU A 153 -12.78 10.76 11.59
C LEU A 153 -11.62 9.90 12.13
N ALA A 154 -10.65 10.54 12.77
CA ALA A 154 -9.49 9.85 13.36
C ALA A 154 -9.89 8.99 14.57
N ILE A 155 -10.82 9.48 15.41
CA ILE A 155 -11.36 8.76 16.56
C ILE A 155 -12.01 7.45 16.10
N GLY A 156 -12.83 7.45 15.06
CA GLY A 156 -13.45 6.24 14.54
C GLY A 156 -12.44 5.18 14.08
N ALA A 157 -11.36 5.60 13.40
CA ALA A 157 -10.28 4.71 13.02
C ALA A 157 -9.52 4.14 14.24
N LEU A 158 -9.26 4.95 15.25
CA LEU A 158 -8.62 4.51 16.49
C LEU A 158 -9.52 3.56 17.29
N GLN A 159 -10.82 3.82 17.40
CA GLN A 159 -11.78 2.94 18.06
C GLN A 159 -11.85 1.57 17.41
N MET A 160 -11.85 1.51 16.08
CA MET A 160 -11.77 0.25 15.34
C MET A 160 -10.47 -0.51 15.67
N ALA A 161 -9.32 0.16 15.72
CA ALA A 161 -8.06 -0.44 16.11
C ALA A 161 -8.06 -0.98 17.53
N LEU A 162 -8.63 -0.24 18.48
CA LEU A 162 -8.74 -0.62 19.89
C LEU A 162 -9.63 -1.84 20.08
N SER A 163 -10.78 -1.92 19.38
CA SER A 163 -11.74 -3.01 19.53
C SER A 163 -11.36 -4.27 18.75
N GLY A 164 -10.56 -4.12 17.71
CA GLY A 164 -10.20 -5.22 16.80
C GLY A 164 -9.00 -6.05 17.24
N ARG A 165 -8.33 -5.71 18.35
CA ARG A 165 -7.09 -6.38 18.77
C ARG A 165 -7.05 -6.62 20.26
N ASP A 166 -6.51 -7.79 20.63
CA ASP A 166 -6.08 -8.05 22.00
C ASP A 166 -4.70 -7.41 22.21
N TRP A 167 -4.63 -6.30 22.93
CA TRP A 167 -3.42 -5.53 23.17
C TRP A 167 -3.31 -5.14 24.64
N LYS A 168 -2.07 -4.98 25.12
CA LYS A 168 -1.77 -4.49 26.47
C LYS A 168 -1.10 -3.13 26.37
N ALA A 169 -1.53 -2.19 27.22
CA ALA A 169 -1.13 -0.80 27.19
C ALA A 169 0.35 -0.54 27.49
N GLU A 170 1.04 -1.43 28.16
CA GLU A 170 2.28 -1.17 28.86
C GLU A 170 3.42 -0.57 28.02
N GLU A 171 3.38 -0.69 26.67
CA GLU A 171 4.45 -0.19 25.79
C GLU A 171 3.97 0.38 24.46
N LEU A 172 2.64 0.47 24.24
CA LEU A 172 2.13 0.90 22.95
C LEU A 172 2.33 2.41 22.74
N ILE A 173 2.98 2.76 21.65
CA ILE A 173 3.13 4.13 21.19
C ILE A 173 2.21 4.34 20.00
N HIS A 174 1.39 5.38 20.04
CA HIS A 174 0.63 5.87 18.88
C HIS A 174 1.35 7.06 18.26
N HIS A 175 1.72 6.97 17.01
CA HIS A 175 2.44 8.01 16.28
C HIS A 175 1.64 8.54 15.09
N SER A 176 1.53 9.86 15.02
CA SER A 176 0.85 10.56 13.91
C SER A 176 1.66 11.76 13.42
N ASP A 177 1.19 12.42 12.38
CA ASP A 177 1.62 13.78 12.07
C ASP A 177 1.06 14.78 13.11
N ARG A 178 1.35 16.08 12.90
CA ARG A 178 0.82 17.16 13.76
C ARG A 178 -0.52 17.69 13.25
N GLY A 179 -1.35 16.89 12.63
CA GLY A 179 -2.68 17.32 12.21
C GLY A 179 -3.56 17.69 13.41
N VAL A 180 -4.41 18.70 13.23
CA VAL A 180 -5.36 19.17 14.27
C VAL A 180 -6.20 18.04 14.82
N GLN A 181 -6.56 17.07 14.00
CA GLN A 181 -7.36 15.90 14.35
C GLN A 181 -6.70 15.06 15.45
N TYR A 182 -5.39 14.82 15.31
CA TYR A 182 -4.60 14.04 16.25
C TYR A 182 -4.22 14.81 17.52
N ALA A 183 -4.14 16.13 17.43
CA ALA A 183 -3.86 17.01 18.57
C ALA A 183 -5.12 17.41 19.33
N SER A 184 -6.31 17.04 18.87
CA SER A 184 -7.59 17.37 19.52
C SER A 184 -7.69 16.72 20.90
N SER A 185 -8.35 17.43 21.84
CA SER A 185 -8.52 16.94 23.21
C SER A 185 -9.30 15.61 23.28
N ASN A 186 -10.25 15.39 22.38
CA ASN A 186 -11.02 14.14 22.36
C ASN A 186 -10.16 12.97 21.91
N TYR A 187 -9.29 13.18 20.91
CA TYR A 187 -8.39 12.13 20.41
C TYR A 187 -7.32 11.77 21.45
N THR A 188 -6.64 12.78 22.01
CA THR A 188 -5.59 12.56 23.02
C THR A 188 -6.14 11.93 24.28
N ARG A 189 -7.33 12.36 24.74
CA ARG A 189 -8.02 11.73 25.88
C ARG A 189 -8.33 10.26 25.64
N LEU A 190 -8.75 9.87 24.42
CA LEU A 190 -8.99 8.47 24.08
C LEU A 190 -7.72 7.63 24.18
N LEU A 191 -6.58 8.16 23.73
CA LEU A 191 -5.27 7.50 23.88
C LEU A 191 -4.86 7.38 25.35
N GLU A 192 -5.00 8.46 26.13
CA GLU A 192 -4.67 8.50 27.55
C GLU A 192 -5.55 7.54 28.38
N GLN A 193 -6.85 7.47 28.10
CA GLN A 193 -7.77 6.53 28.75
C GLN A 193 -7.41 5.06 28.49
N ASN A 194 -6.73 4.78 27.40
CA ASN A 194 -6.22 3.47 27.05
C ASN A 194 -4.73 3.30 27.38
N GLU A 195 -4.13 4.23 28.15
CA GLU A 195 -2.73 4.20 28.58
C GLU A 195 -1.72 4.12 27.41
N ILE A 196 -2.09 4.63 26.22
CA ILE A 196 -1.27 4.64 25.02
C ILE A 196 -0.40 5.88 25.00
N GLN A 197 0.91 5.72 24.78
CA GLN A 197 1.85 6.82 24.69
C GLN A 197 1.65 7.60 23.38
N ILE A 198 1.52 8.92 23.49
CA ILE A 198 1.30 9.80 22.35
C ILE A 198 2.64 10.28 21.78
N SER A 199 2.79 10.17 20.47
CA SER A 199 3.97 10.58 19.73
C SER A 199 3.58 11.32 18.45
N MET A 200 4.28 12.41 18.12
CA MET A 200 4.03 13.19 16.92
C MET A 200 5.30 13.41 16.10
N SER A 201 5.16 13.41 14.79
CA SER A 201 6.22 13.77 13.86
C SER A 201 6.71 15.20 14.08
N ARG A 202 7.95 15.48 13.76
CA ARG A 202 8.45 16.86 13.71
C ARG A 202 7.87 17.59 12.51
N ARG A 203 7.69 18.90 12.63
CA ARG A 203 7.18 19.74 11.53
C ARG A 203 8.07 19.58 10.30
N GLY A 204 7.44 19.27 9.17
CA GLY A 204 8.10 19.18 7.86
C GLY A 204 9.09 18.02 7.71
N ASN A 205 9.03 17.00 8.58
CA ASN A 205 9.90 15.83 8.47
C ASN A 205 9.10 14.57 8.03
N PRO A 206 9.03 14.27 6.73
CA PRO A 206 8.31 13.11 6.21
C PRO A 206 8.89 11.78 6.67
N TYR A 207 10.16 11.72 7.04
CA TYR A 207 10.80 10.48 7.49
C TYR A 207 10.25 9.96 8.82
N ASP A 208 9.66 10.85 9.62
CA ASP A 208 9.13 10.47 10.94
C ASP A 208 7.87 9.60 10.81
N ASN A 209 7.06 9.72 9.72
CA ASN A 209 5.88 8.90 9.45
C ASN A 209 5.96 8.10 8.12
N ALA A 210 7.17 7.73 7.70
CA ALA A 210 7.43 7.10 6.41
C ALA A 210 6.65 5.78 6.17
N ARG A 211 6.25 5.05 7.24
CA ARG A 211 5.46 3.82 7.14
C ARG A 211 4.03 4.12 6.68
N ALA A 212 3.38 5.09 7.31
CA ALA A 212 2.04 5.51 6.92
C ALA A 212 2.04 6.15 5.52
N GLU A 213 3.03 7.02 5.22
CA GLU A 213 3.16 7.61 3.88
C GLU A 213 3.34 6.54 2.78
N ARG A 214 4.13 5.51 3.05
CA ARG A 214 4.32 4.41 2.11
C ARG A 214 3.05 3.60 1.90
N PHE A 215 2.29 3.37 2.97
CA PHE A 215 0.97 2.75 2.91
C PHE A 215 0.01 3.60 2.07
N MET A 216 -0.10 4.91 2.36
CA MET A 216 -0.98 5.83 1.62
C MET A 216 -0.65 5.85 0.12
N ARG A 217 0.64 5.75 -0.22
CA ARG A 217 1.04 5.60 -1.63
C ARG A 217 0.50 4.30 -2.23
N THR A 218 0.66 3.18 -1.54
CA THR A 218 0.15 1.88 -1.99
C THR A 218 -1.36 1.91 -2.20
N LEU A 219 -2.11 2.42 -1.22
CA LEU A 219 -3.57 2.59 -1.31
C LEU A 219 -3.96 3.44 -2.52
N LYS A 220 -3.31 4.60 -2.70
CA LYS A 220 -3.60 5.48 -3.84
C LYS A 220 -3.29 4.85 -5.18
N GLU A 221 -2.16 4.16 -5.31
CA GLU A 221 -1.73 3.54 -6.55
C GLU A 221 -2.54 2.28 -6.88
N GLU A 222 -2.88 1.46 -5.88
CA GLU A 222 -3.47 0.15 -6.09
C GLU A 222 -5.01 0.16 -6.06
N GLU A 223 -5.64 1.10 -5.35
CA GLU A 223 -7.11 1.20 -5.28
C GLU A 223 -7.62 2.54 -5.82
N ILE A 224 -7.20 3.68 -5.26
CA ILE A 224 -7.90 4.96 -5.45
C ILE A 224 -7.77 5.50 -6.89
N TYR A 225 -6.55 5.53 -7.46
CA TYR A 225 -6.33 6.17 -8.77
C TYR A 225 -6.95 5.43 -9.95
N GLY A 226 -7.39 4.20 -9.78
CA GLY A 226 -8.07 3.40 -10.79
C GLY A 226 -9.56 3.30 -10.60
N ALA A 227 -10.06 3.78 -9.47
CA ALA A 227 -11.45 3.64 -9.10
C ALA A 227 -12.31 4.81 -9.61
N ASP A 228 -13.51 4.48 -10.07
CA ASP A 228 -14.60 5.43 -10.30
C ASP A 228 -15.68 5.14 -9.26
N TYR A 229 -15.58 5.80 -8.11
CA TYR A 229 -16.51 5.62 -7.00
C TYR A 229 -17.82 6.36 -7.29
N ARG A 230 -18.94 5.66 -7.16
CA ARG A 230 -20.29 6.22 -7.40
C ARG A 230 -20.75 7.16 -6.28
N GLY A 231 -20.14 7.07 -5.11
CA GLY A 231 -20.44 7.88 -3.92
C GLY A 231 -19.75 7.35 -2.68
N LEU A 232 -20.07 7.93 -1.51
CA LEU A 232 -19.43 7.61 -0.24
C LEU A 232 -19.56 6.12 0.14
N GLU A 233 -20.75 5.53 0.00
CA GLU A 233 -20.99 4.14 0.41
C GLU A 233 -20.27 3.13 -0.50
N ASP A 234 -20.24 3.40 -1.82
CA ASP A 234 -19.45 2.59 -2.75
C ASP A 234 -17.95 2.69 -2.46
N ALA A 235 -17.46 3.89 -2.19
CA ALA A 235 -16.07 4.11 -1.78
C ALA A 235 -15.75 3.39 -0.45
N ARG A 236 -16.66 3.44 0.53
CA ARG A 236 -16.52 2.76 1.83
C ARG A 236 -16.42 1.26 1.65
N SER A 237 -17.32 0.67 0.87
CA SER A 237 -17.32 -0.78 0.62
C SER A 237 -16.04 -1.23 -0.08
N ARG A 238 -15.65 -0.58 -1.17
CA ARG A 238 -14.50 -0.98 -1.98
C ARG A 238 -13.17 -0.73 -1.28
N ILE A 239 -13.04 0.41 -0.59
CA ILE A 239 -11.84 0.71 0.20
C ILE A 239 -11.74 -0.25 1.38
N GLY A 240 -12.84 -0.55 2.07
CA GLY A 240 -12.88 -1.54 3.14
C GLY A 240 -12.43 -2.92 2.64
N GLU A 241 -12.97 -3.41 1.53
CA GLU A 241 -12.54 -4.67 0.90
C GLU A 241 -11.05 -4.64 0.54
N PHE A 242 -10.57 -3.52 -0.03
CA PHE A 242 -9.15 -3.38 -0.32
C PHE A 242 -8.28 -3.46 0.94
N LEU A 243 -8.64 -2.75 2.01
CA LEU A 243 -7.86 -2.71 3.25
C LEU A 243 -7.83 -4.06 3.96
N GLU A 244 -8.99 -4.70 4.07
CA GLU A 244 -9.17 -5.91 4.88
C GLU A 244 -8.79 -7.18 4.12
N GLU A 245 -9.27 -7.34 2.88
CA GLU A 245 -9.05 -8.55 2.11
C GLU A 245 -7.81 -8.48 1.21
N VAL A 246 -7.64 -7.37 0.49
CA VAL A 246 -6.52 -7.29 -0.47
C VAL A 246 -5.23 -6.95 0.25
N TYR A 247 -5.19 -5.84 0.98
CA TYR A 247 -3.96 -5.36 1.61
C TYR A 247 -3.51 -6.25 2.77
N ASN A 248 -4.40 -6.59 3.70
CA ASN A 248 -4.05 -7.36 4.89
C ASN A 248 -3.84 -8.86 4.60
N ARG A 249 -4.65 -9.47 3.70
CA ARG A 249 -4.69 -10.93 3.52
C ARG A 249 -4.06 -11.45 2.23
N ARG A 250 -3.98 -10.61 1.19
CA ARG A 250 -3.49 -11.09 -0.12
C ARG A 250 -2.23 -10.40 -0.59
N ARG A 251 -1.99 -9.16 -0.18
CA ARG A 251 -0.86 -8.39 -0.66
C ARG A 251 0.46 -8.83 -0.03
N LEU A 252 1.42 -9.25 -0.87
CA LEU A 252 2.75 -9.65 -0.43
C LEU A 252 3.65 -8.44 -0.19
N HIS A 253 4.33 -8.41 0.95
CA HIS A 253 5.22 -7.33 1.35
C HIS A 253 6.69 -7.78 1.39
N SER A 254 7.53 -7.20 0.52
CA SER A 254 8.96 -7.56 0.47
C SER A 254 9.69 -7.35 1.79
N ALA A 255 9.27 -6.37 2.61
CA ALA A 255 9.86 -6.12 3.90
C ALA A 255 9.38 -7.06 5.02
N LEU A 256 8.36 -7.89 4.74
CA LEU A 256 7.88 -8.96 5.60
C LEU A 256 8.29 -10.34 5.06
N GLY A 257 9.39 -10.40 4.28
CA GLY A 257 9.80 -11.66 3.66
C GLY A 257 8.82 -12.19 2.62
N TYR A 258 8.04 -11.30 2.00
CA TYR A 258 6.96 -11.63 1.07
C TYR A 258 5.78 -12.40 1.69
N LEU A 259 5.56 -12.20 2.97
CA LEU A 259 4.32 -12.57 3.65
C LEU A 259 3.29 -11.43 3.51
N THR A 260 2.02 -11.78 3.67
CA THR A 260 0.98 -10.78 3.90
C THR A 260 1.08 -10.27 5.35
N PRO A 261 0.50 -9.10 5.68
CA PRO A 261 0.45 -8.64 7.07
C PRO A 261 -0.14 -9.66 8.04
N GLU A 262 -1.23 -10.34 7.64
CA GLU A 262 -1.89 -11.35 8.46
C GLU A 262 -1.03 -12.62 8.65
N GLU A 263 -0.46 -13.17 7.57
CA GLU A 263 0.48 -14.30 7.64
C GLU A 263 1.69 -13.99 8.52
N PHE A 264 2.20 -12.75 8.44
CA PHE A 264 3.33 -12.31 9.24
C PHE A 264 3.02 -12.28 10.74
N GLU A 265 1.81 -11.82 11.13
CA GLU A 265 1.35 -11.84 12.53
C GLU A 265 1.12 -13.27 13.05
N GLN A 266 0.69 -14.19 12.18
CA GLN A 266 0.48 -15.60 12.56
C GLN A 266 1.78 -16.40 12.68
N ALA A 267 2.84 -15.96 12.01
CA ALA A 267 4.14 -16.63 12.01
C ALA A 267 5.07 -16.20 13.16
N GLY A 268 4.78 -15.10 13.86
CA GLY A 268 5.59 -14.53 14.95
C GLY A 268 4.91 -14.64 16.28
#